data_174ef89c5b18155b51f2f36d0a131b14
#
_entry.id   174ef89c5b18155b51f2f36d0a131b14
#
_cell.length_a   1.000
_cell.length_b   1.000
_cell.length_c   1.000
_cell.angle_alpha   90.00
_cell.angle_beta   90.00
_cell.angle_gamma   90.00
#
_symmetry.space_group_name_H-M   'P 1'
#
loop_
_entity.id
_entity.type
_entity.pdbx_description
1 polymer ?
#
loop_
_entity_poly.entity_id
_entity_poly.type
_entity_poly.pdbx_seq_one_letter_code
_entity_poly.pdbx_strand_id
1 'polypeptide(L)'
;MFMPTELMEQTLKGFESNQLYTFLCTKVSEDKVRQAFELYKIGTARLWNGSTIFWQIDIDGRIRTGKIIKYGLDGHRVKSAKGSMINWTHSLWRDKPNDFQITQCFFGEHLLPCNPESTIMIVESEKSALIGCMYFPEFLWLASGGNNGCLNQQAAKVLTGRKVILVPDLNMEKDWNVKVTMLSEVGAEVSIFDMEQLNPTPQDRQEGLDIADFILRATPSSREAIFREFEEIKRHWRETNPEFYKNFMKLYTDFDCELVSIEPMTEEEIAKYGKPRTNDGADTHI
;
A
#
# COMPACT_ATOMS: atom_id res chain seq x y z
N MET A 1 -10.19 8.21 -26.41
CA MET A 1 -11.14 8.96 -25.55
C MET A 1 -10.76 8.76 -24.08
N PHE A 2 -11.27 9.65 -23.19
CA PHE A 2 -10.94 9.64 -21.76
C PHE A 2 -12.23 9.73 -20.96
N MET A 3 -12.20 9.21 -19.74
CA MET A 3 -13.30 9.36 -18.79
C MET A 3 -13.26 10.76 -18.15
N PRO A 4 -14.41 11.34 -17.80
CA PRO A 4 -14.48 12.60 -17.05
C PRO A 4 -13.78 12.51 -15.70
N THR A 5 -13.04 13.55 -15.33
CA THR A 5 -12.31 13.62 -14.05
C THR A 5 -13.25 13.59 -12.84
N GLU A 6 -14.44 14.17 -12.99
CA GLU A 6 -15.46 14.22 -11.95
C GLU A 6 -15.91 12.84 -11.48
N LEU A 7 -15.90 11.83 -12.38
CA LEU A 7 -16.23 10.45 -12.02
C LEU A 7 -15.18 9.85 -11.08
N MET A 8 -13.93 10.21 -11.22
CA MET A 8 -12.87 9.79 -10.31
C MET A 8 -13.00 10.55 -8.97
N GLU A 9 -13.06 11.88 -9.02
CA GLU A 9 -13.07 12.73 -7.83
C GLU A 9 -14.18 12.37 -6.84
N GLN A 10 -15.37 12.00 -7.35
CA GLN A 10 -16.49 11.55 -6.53
C GLN A 10 -16.18 10.30 -5.71
N THR A 11 -15.16 9.52 -6.08
CA THR A 11 -14.79 8.27 -5.42
C THR A 11 -13.61 8.40 -4.48
N LEU A 12 -12.86 9.52 -4.51
CA LEU A 12 -11.66 9.76 -3.68
C LEU A 12 -12.03 10.14 -2.24
N LYS A 13 -12.94 9.37 -1.64
CA LYS A 13 -13.46 9.59 -0.29
C LYS A 13 -14.07 8.32 0.28
N GLY A 14 -14.41 8.33 1.57
CA GLY A 14 -15.08 7.20 2.24
C GLY A 14 -14.14 5.99 2.38
N PHE A 15 -12.86 6.23 2.62
CA PHE A 15 -11.84 5.19 2.74
C PHE A 15 -12.15 4.22 3.89
N GLU A 16 -12.82 4.67 4.93
CA GLU A 16 -13.23 3.88 6.09
C GLU A 16 -14.15 2.70 5.72
N SER A 17 -14.88 2.84 4.62
CA SER A 17 -15.72 1.75 4.08
C SER A 17 -15.00 0.82 3.11
N ASN A 18 -13.75 1.15 2.73
CA ASN A 18 -12.95 0.39 1.77
C ASN A 18 -12.21 -0.75 2.49
N GLN A 19 -12.55 -2.01 2.17
CA GLN A 19 -11.97 -3.16 2.86
C GLN A 19 -10.45 -3.27 2.69
N LEU A 20 -9.91 -2.88 1.52
CA LEU A 20 -8.46 -2.88 1.33
C LEU A 20 -7.80 -1.82 2.23
N TYR A 21 -8.40 -0.63 2.35
CA TYR A 21 -7.93 0.41 3.28
C TYR A 21 -7.89 -0.12 4.72
N THR A 22 -9.02 -0.66 5.18
CA THR A 22 -9.14 -1.24 6.53
C THR A 22 -8.09 -2.34 6.77
N PHE A 23 -7.91 -3.24 5.80
CA PHE A 23 -6.87 -4.28 5.89
C PHE A 23 -5.46 -3.67 6.00
N LEU A 24 -5.12 -2.70 5.17
CA LEU A 24 -3.78 -2.10 5.17
C LEU A 24 -3.49 -1.34 6.47
N CYS A 25 -4.50 -0.71 7.09
CA CYS A 25 -4.38 -0.10 8.41
C CYS A 25 -4.06 -1.11 9.54
N THR A 26 -4.27 -2.41 9.33
CA THR A 26 -3.79 -3.45 10.25
C THR A 26 -2.30 -3.76 10.08
N LYS A 27 -1.66 -3.27 9.01
CA LYS A 27 -0.27 -3.57 8.65
C LYS A 27 0.68 -2.39 8.84
N VAL A 28 0.19 -1.18 8.58
CA VAL A 28 0.94 0.08 8.74
C VAL A 28 0.02 1.15 9.33
N SER A 29 0.59 2.29 9.77
CA SER A 29 -0.20 3.40 10.30
C SER A 29 -1.24 3.91 9.30
N GLU A 30 -2.38 4.36 9.80
CA GLU A 30 -3.47 4.89 8.97
C GLU A 30 -3.01 6.05 8.10
N ASP A 31 -2.18 6.96 8.63
CA ASP A 31 -1.65 8.09 7.86
C ASP A 31 -0.86 7.64 6.64
N LYS A 32 -0.06 6.60 6.78
CA LYS A 32 0.72 6.04 5.67
C LYS A 32 -0.17 5.40 4.60
N VAL A 33 -1.22 4.69 5.02
CA VAL A 33 -2.22 4.14 4.10
C VAL A 33 -2.96 5.27 3.38
N ARG A 34 -3.40 6.30 4.11
CA ARG A 34 -4.10 7.46 3.57
C ARG A 34 -3.25 8.20 2.54
N GLN A 35 -1.98 8.48 2.85
CA GLN A 35 -1.03 9.12 1.92
C GLN A 35 -0.88 8.29 0.63
N ALA A 36 -0.75 6.97 0.72
CA ALA A 36 -0.64 6.10 -0.45
C ALA A 36 -1.94 6.11 -1.29
N PHE A 37 -3.12 6.08 -0.65
CA PHE A 37 -4.41 6.17 -1.31
C PHE A 37 -4.60 7.50 -2.04
N GLU A 38 -4.22 8.60 -1.42
CA GLU A 38 -4.28 9.94 -2.02
C GLU A 38 -3.29 10.09 -3.18
N LEU A 39 -2.05 9.61 -3.00
CA LEU A 39 -1.00 9.66 -4.01
C LEU A 39 -1.41 8.90 -5.28
N TYR A 40 -1.87 7.67 -5.12
CA TYR A 40 -2.27 6.80 -6.23
C TYR A 40 -3.71 7.01 -6.69
N LYS A 41 -4.42 8.00 -6.13
CA LYS A 41 -5.82 8.30 -6.47
C LYS A 41 -6.74 7.06 -6.33
N ILE A 42 -6.61 6.33 -5.22
CA ILE A 42 -7.46 5.18 -4.96
C ILE A 42 -8.89 5.64 -4.65
N GLY A 43 -9.85 5.05 -5.34
CA GLY A 43 -11.27 5.33 -5.12
C GLY A 43 -11.96 4.26 -4.26
N THR A 44 -13.09 4.65 -3.67
CA THR A 44 -14.02 3.73 -2.99
C THR A 44 -15.33 3.67 -3.77
N ALA A 45 -15.70 2.47 -4.23
CA ALA A 45 -16.93 2.24 -4.96
C ALA A 45 -18.08 1.83 -4.03
N ARG A 46 -19.30 2.29 -4.37
CA ARG A 46 -20.52 1.76 -3.75
C ARG A 46 -20.85 0.33 -4.19
N LEU A 47 -20.34 -0.05 -5.38
CA LEU A 47 -20.48 -1.41 -5.88
C LEU A 47 -19.89 -2.40 -4.86
N TRP A 48 -20.64 -3.42 -4.49
CA TRP A 48 -20.28 -4.43 -3.50
C TRP A 48 -19.85 -3.85 -2.14
N ASN A 49 -20.37 -2.68 -1.78
CA ASN A 49 -20.17 -2.03 -0.50
C ASN A 49 -18.68 -1.86 -0.11
N GLY A 50 -18.06 -0.81 -0.61
CA GLY A 50 -16.66 -0.46 -0.27
C GLY A 50 -15.61 -1.22 -1.06
N SER A 51 -15.85 -1.49 -2.36
CA SER A 51 -14.81 -2.01 -3.24
C SER A 51 -13.78 -0.94 -3.57
N THR A 52 -12.56 -1.37 -3.81
CA THR A 52 -11.45 -0.51 -4.19
C THR A 52 -11.49 -0.20 -5.68
N ILE A 53 -11.28 1.05 -6.05
CA ILE A 53 -11.08 1.46 -7.45
C ILE A 53 -9.62 1.85 -7.63
N PHE A 54 -8.93 1.16 -8.52
CA PHE A 54 -7.59 1.51 -8.99
C PHE A 54 -7.73 2.28 -10.31
N TRP A 55 -7.61 3.61 -10.23
CA TRP A 55 -7.74 4.46 -11.40
C TRP A 55 -6.47 4.38 -12.26
N GLN A 56 -6.65 4.18 -13.55
CA GLN A 56 -5.61 4.27 -14.55
C GLN A 56 -5.61 5.71 -15.11
N ILE A 57 -4.62 6.48 -14.69
CA ILE A 57 -4.42 7.88 -15.07
C ILE A 57 -3.10 7.92 -15.84
N ASP A 58 -3.13 8.40 -17.07
CA ASP A 58 -1.95 8.42 -17.93
C ASP A 58 -0.96 9.54 -17.55
N ILE A 59 0.18 9.56 -18.22
CA ILE A 59 1.26 10.51 -17.96
C ILE A 59 0.84 11.97 -18.16
N ASP A 60 -0.23 12.23 -18.94
CA ASP A 60 -0.79 13.57 -19.15
C ASP A 60 -1.92 13.90 -18.15
N GLY A 61 -2.16 13.05 -17.17
CA GLY A 61 -3.21 13.23 -16.15
C GLY A 61 -4.63 12.86 -16.63
N ARG A 62 -4.79 12.25 -17.79
CA ARG A 62 -6.09 11.88 -18.35
C ARG A 62 -6.54 10.52 -17.85
N ILE A 63 -7.81 10.39 -17.51
CA ILE A 63 -8.36 9.16 -16.94
C ILE A 63 -8.74 8.17 -18.04
N ARG A 64 -8.05 7.04 -18.07
CA ARG A 64 -8.28 5.96 -19.04
C ARG A 64 -9.46 5.08 -18.62
N THR A 65 -9.42 4.60 -17.40
CA THR A 65 -10.45 3.77 -16.76
C THR A 65 -10.14 3.60 -15.28
N GLY A 66 -10.94 2.81 -14.56
CA GLY A 66 -10.65 2.37 -13.20
C GLY A 66 -11.04 0.90 -13.03
N LYS A 67 -10.17 0.11 -12.44
CA LYS A 67 -10.42 -1.29 -12.12
C LYS A 67 -11.01 -1.40 -10.72
N ILE A 68 -12.21 -1.94 -10.62
CA ILE A 68 -12.94 -2.11 -9.37
C ILE A 68 -12.72 -3.52 -8.88
N ILE A 69 -12.19 -3.68 -7.67
CA ILE A 69 -11.95 -4.99 -7.06
C ILE A 69 -12.56 -5.03 -5.68
N LYS A 70 -13.30 -6.11 -5.38
CA LYS A 70 -13.76 -6.40 -4.03
C LYS A 70 -12.68 -7.20 -3.29
N TYR A 71 -12.25 -6.63 -2.15
CA TYR A 71 -11.38 -7.31 -1.20
C TYR A 71 -12.15 -7.78 0.03
N GLY A 72 -11.67 -8.83 0.68
CA GLY A 72 -12.06 -9.22 2.03
C GLY A 72 -11.28 -8.43 3.09
N LEU A 73 -11.66 -8.60 4.35
CA LEU A 73 -10.92 -8.03 5.48
C LEU A 73 -9.53 -8.66 5.69
N ASP A 74 -9.27 -9.77 5.02
CA ASP A 74 -7.97 -10.46 4.94
C ASP A 74 -7.05 -9.90 3.84
N GLY A 75 -7.51 -8.90 3.08
CA GLY A 75 -6.77 -8.30 1.97
C GLY A 75 -6.71 -9.15 0.71
N HIS A 76 -7.42 -10.28 0.64
CA HIS A 76 -7.54 -11.11 -0.55
C HIS A 76 -8.75 -10.71 -1.41
N ARG A 77 -8.64 -10.96 -2.72
CA ARG A 77 -9.76 -10.73 -3.66
C ARG A 77 -10.91 -11.67 -3.33
N VAL A 78 -12.11 -11.12 -3.17
CA VAL A 78 -13.31 -11.93 -2.97
C VAL A 78 -13.64 -12.66 -4.26
N LYS A 79 -13.89 -13.98 -4.16
CA LYS A 79 -14.30 -14.83 -5.26
C LYS A 79 -15.78 -15.18 -5.11
N SER A 80 -16.52 -15.09 -6.20
CA SER A 80 -17.88 -15.61 -6.35
C SER A 80 -17.88 -16.90 -7.16
N ALA A 81 -19.03 -17.53 -7.33
CA ALA A 81 -19.17 -18.69 -8.24
C ALA A 81 -18.76 -18.40 -9.69
N LYS A 82 -18.70 -17.10 -10.08
CA LYS A 82 -18.29 -16.63 -11.41
C LYS A 82 -16.82 -16.16 -11.47
N GLY A 83 -16.03 -16.41 -10.43
CA GLY A 83 -14.63 -15.96 -10.31
C GLY A 83 -14.47 -14.75 -9.41
N SER A 84 -13.32 -14.05 -9.52
CA SER A 84 -13.03 -12.86 -8.73
C SER A 84 -14.03 -11.73 -9.01
N MET A 85 -14.42 -11.02 -7.95
CA MET A 85 -15.35 -9.89 -8.06
C MET A 85 -14.58 -8.66 -8.58
N ILE A 86 -14.46 -8.57 -9.90
CA ILE A 86 -13.77 -7.50 -10.63
C ILE A 86 -14.76 -6.86 -11.62
N ASN A 87 -14.73 -5.54 -11.69
CA ASN A 87 -15.47 -4.75 -12.68
C ASN A 87 -14.63 -3.55 -13.12
N TRP A 88 -15.15 -2.77 -14.06
CA TRP A 88 -14.48 -1.60 -14.62
C TRP A 88 -15.39 -0.38 -14.55
N THR A 89 -14.84 0.79 -14.22
CA THR A 89 -15.61 2.04 -14.11
C THR A 89 -16.28 2.42 -15.41
N HIS A 90 -15.62 2.23 -16.57
CA HIS A 90 -16.20 2.50 -17.88
C HIS A 90 -17.42 1.63 -18.20
N SER A 91 -17.56 0.45 -17.57
CA SER A 91 -18.75 -0.41 -17.73
C SER A 91 -19.95 0.12 -16.94
N LEU A 92 -19.70 0.96 -15.91
CA LEU A 92 -20.70 1.56 -15.06
C LEU A 92 -20.99 3.02 -15.44
N TRP A 93 -20.28 3.56 -16.40
CA TRP A 93 -20.44 4.93 -16.88
C TRP A 93 -21.70 5.05 -17.75
N ARG A 94 -22.75 5.69 -17.20
CA ARG A 94 -24.07 5.79 -17.85
C ARG A 94 -24.05 6.57 -19.16
N ASP A 95 -23.33 7.69 -19.17
CA ASP A 95 -23.22 8.60 -20.29
C ASP A 95 -22.02 8.31 -21.19
N LYS A 96 -21.56 7.04 -21.17
CA LYS A 96 -20.43 6.61 -21.99
C LYS A 96 -20.75 6.75 -23.46
N PRO A 97 -19.91 7.47 -24.24
CA PRO A 97 -20.07 7.54 -25.71
C PRO A 97 -20.06 6.15 -26.35
N ASN A 98 -20.88 5.95 -27.39
CA ASN A 98 -20.99 4.64 -28.06
C ASN A 98 -19.68 4.23 -28.75
N ASP A 99 -18.86 5.18 -29.15
CA ASP A 99 -17.55 4.99 -29.80
C ASP A 99 -16.38 5.00 -28.79
N PHE A 100 -16.67 5.00 -27.49
CA PHE A 100 -15.63 4.97 -26.46
C PHE A 100 -14.81 3.67 -26.54
N GLN A 101 -13.52 3.83 -26.80
CA GLN A 101 -12.55 2.74 -26.82
C GLN A 101 -11.58 2.90 -25.65
N ILE A 102 -11.37 1.80 -24.92
CA ILE A 102 -10.44 1.77 -23.82
C ILE A 102 -9.02 1.64 -24.36
N THR A 103 -8.15 2.50 -23.86
CA THR A 103 -6.71 2.30 -23.93
C THR A 103 -6.17 2.32 -22.52
N GLN A 104 -5.72 1.19 -22.00
CA GLN A 104 -5.17 1.09 -20.67
C GLN A 104 -3.78 1.73 -20.59
N CYS A 105 -3.42 2.22 -19.41
CA CYS A 105 -2.08 2.67 -19.03
C CYS A 105 -1.66 2.02 -17.71
N PHE A 106 -0.41 2.21 -17.28
CA PHE A 106 0.01 1.68 -16.00
C PHE A 106 -0.78 2.33 -14.85
N PHE A 107 -1.13 1.54 -13.87
CA PHE A 107 -1.52 2.09 -12.58
C PHE A 107 -0.32 2.80 -11.97
N GLY A 108 -0.50 4.05 -11.53
CA GLY A 108 0.59 4.92 -11.04
C GLY A 108 1.31 5.72 -12.13
N GLU A 109 0.97 5.59 -13.43
CA GLU A 109 1.65 6.26 -14.54
C GLU A 109 1.69 7.79 -14.38
N HIS A 110 0.65 8.39 -13.84
CA HIS A 110 0.57 9.84 -13.57
C HIS A 110 1.63 10.36 -12.58
N LEU A 111 2.33 9.48 -11.89
CA LEU A 111 3.41 9.85 -10.96
C LEU A 111 4.77 9.98 -11.66
N LEU A 112 4.91 9.48 -12.90
CA LEU A 112 6.17 9.53 -13.66
C LEU A 112 6.73 10.94 -13.83
N PRO A 113 5.94 11.97 -14.19
CA PRO A 113 6.47 13.32 -14.38
C PRO A 113 7.05 13.96 -13.12
N CYS A 114 6.51 13.61 -11.94
CA CYS A 114 6.97 14.13 -10.66
C CYS A 114 8.18 13.36 -10.10
N ASN A 115 8.55 12.23 -10.73
CA ASN A 115 9.62 11.34 -10.27
C ASN A 115 10.59 10.98 -11.40
N PRO A 116 11.24 11.96 -12.07
CA PRO A 116 12.01 11.72 -13.28
C PRO A 116 13.24 10.83 -13.06
N GLU A 117 13.86 10.86 -11.89
CA GLU A 117 15.09 10.14 -11.57
C GLU A 117 14.87 8.81 -10.81
N SER A 118 13.63 8.57 -10.35
CA SER A 118 13.34 7.37 -9.55
C SER A 118 13.45 6.10 -10.39
N THR A 119 14.04 5.06 -9.82
CA THR A 119 13.95 3.71 -10.38
C THR A 119 12.52 3.21 -10.27
N ILE A 120 12.01 2.65 -11.35
CA ILE A 120 10.63 2.19 -11.46
C ILE A 120 10.56 0.70 -11.16
N MET A 121 9.69 0.30 -10.23
CA MET A 121 9.35 -1.09 -9.98
C MET A 121 8.02 -1.40 -10.67
N ILE A 122 7.98 -2.41 -11.55
CA ILE A 122 6.73 -2.82 -12.23
C ILE A 122 6.31 -4.17 -11.72
N VAL A 123 5.13 -4.22 -11.13
CA VAL A 123 4.45 -5.44 -10.64
C VAL A 123 3.22 -5.77 -11.48
N GLU A 124 2.63 -6.93 -11.28
CA GLU A 124 1.39 -7.33 -11.96
C GLU A 124 0.17 -6.63 -11.38
N SER A 125 0.05 -6.64 -10.05
CA SER A 125 -1.16 -6.23 -9.32
C SER A 125 -1.06 -4.80 -8.79
N GLU A 126 -2.16 -4.05 -8.90
CA GLU A 126 -2.28 -2.70 -8.35
C GLU A 126 -2.13 -2.68 -6.82
N LYS A 127 -2.61 -3.72 -6.13
CA LYS A 127 -2.42 -3.89 -4.68
C LYS A 127 -0.93 -3.99 -4.34
N SER A 128 -0.17 -4.74 -5.13
CA SER A 128 1.27 -4.95 -4.91
C SER A 128 2.07 -3.66 -5.12
N ALA A 129 1.71 -2.85 -6.12
CA ALA A 129 2.30 -1.52 -6.30
C ALA A 129 2.00 -0.60 -5.11
N LEU A 130 0.77 -0.60 -4.61
CA LEU A 130 0.36 0.19 -3.46
C LEU A 130 1.09 -0.22 -2.18
N ILE A 131 1.26 -1.53 -1.94
CA ILE A 131 2.04 -2.05 -0.80
C ILE A 131 3.50 -1.69 -0.98
N GLY A 132 4.07 -1.90 -2.17
CA GLY A 132 5.46 -1.55 -2.48
C GLY A 132 5.76 -0.10 -2.15
N CYS A 133 4.93 0.86 -2.55
CA CYS A 133 5.17 2.28 -2.28
C CYS A 133 5.12 2.63 -0.79
N MET A 134 4.34 1.90 0.02
CA MET A 134 4.29 2.12 1.47
C MET A 134 5.54 1.62 2.19
N TYR A 135 6.16 0.55 1.71
CA TYR A 135 7.32 -0.06 2.38
C TYR A 135 8.66 0.35 1.78
N PHE A 136 8.69 0.66 0.49
CA PHE A 136 9.89 1.04 -0.28
C PHE A 136 9.62 2.32 -1.09
N PRO A 137 9.43 3.47 -0.41
CA PRO A 137 9.07 4.75 -1.04
C PRO A 137 10.18 5.34 -1.89
N GLU A 138 11.40 4.82 -1.82
CA GLU A 138 12.55 5.21 -2.65
C GLU A 138 12.38 4.80 -4.12
N PHE A 139 11.48 3.85 -4.41
CA PHE A 139 11.13 3.43 -5.76
C PHE A 139 9.77 4.00 -6.19
N LEU A 140 9.63 4.21 -7.48
CA LEU A 140 8.31 4.49 -8.07
C LEU A 140 7.65 3.17 -8.49
N TRP A 141 6.53 2.85 -7.87
CA TRP A 141 5.82 1.60 -8.13
C TRP A 141 4.71 1.78 -9.15
N LEU A 142 4.73 0.97 -10.20
CA LEU A 142 3.69 0.88 -11.23
C LEU A 142 3.12 -0.54 -11.27
N ALA A 143 1.86 -0.66 -11.73
CA ALA A 143 1.30 -1.98 -12.01
C ALA A 143 0.80 -2.09 -13.44
N SER A 144 1.01 -3.28 -14.04
CA SER A 144 0.51 -3.61 -15.38
C SER A 144 -0.99 -3.92 -15.42
N GLY A 145 -1.59 -4.25 -14.27
CA GLY A 145 -3.02 -4.53 -14.14
C GLY A 145 -3.43 -5.96 -14.42
N GLY A 146 -2.50 -6.90 -14.37
CA GLY A 146 -2.71 -8.33 -14.55
C GLY A 146 -1.96 -8.91 -15.76
N ASN A 147 -2.02 -10.22 -15.93
CA ASN A 147 -1.28 -10.94 -16.99
C ASN A 147 -1.61 -10.43 -18.41
N ASN A 148 -2.88 -10.07 -18.66
CA ASN A 148 -3.34 -9.42 -19.89
C ASN A 148 -3.49 -7.89 -19.74
N GLY A 149 -2.65 -7.30 -18.90
CA GLY A 149 -2.69 -5.87 -18.60
C GLY A 149 -2.10 -4.98 -19.69
N CYS A 150 -1.78 -3.74 -19.31
CA CYS A 150 -1.32 -2.71 -20.27
C CYS A 150 0.14 -2.87 -20.70
N LEU A 151 0.93 -3.78 -20.14
CA LEU A 151 2.37 -3.90 -20.44
C LEU A 151 2.58 -4.43 -21.88
N ASN A 152 2.49 -3.54 -22.84
CA ASN A 152 2.72 -3.75 -24.26
C ASN A 152 3.61 -2.63 -24.81
N GLN A 153 4.08 -2.77 -26.05
CA GLN A 153 5.01 -1.84 -26.68
C GLN A 153 4.50 -0.39 -26.72
N GLN A 154 3.20 -0.17 -26.88
CA GLN A 154 2.63 1.18 -26.92
C GLN A 154 2.63 1.85 -25.54
N ALA A 155 2.19 1.13 -24.50
CA ALA A 155 2.21 1.65 -23.13
C ALA A 155 3.66 1.81 -22.62
N ALA A 156 4.56 0.92 -23.01
CA ALA A 156 5.97 0.95 -22.61
C ALA A 156 6.72 2.23 -23.03
N LYS A 157 6.24 2.98 -24.03
CA LYS A 157 6.90 4.21 -24.51
C LYS A 157 7.07 5.29 -23.43
N VAL A 158 6.22 5.33 -22.40
CA VAL A 158 6.34 6.27 -21.28
C VAL A 158 7.55 5.98 -20.40
N LEU A 159 8.17 4.82 -20.57
CA LEU A 159 9.33 4.34 -19.82
C LEU A 159 10.67 4.56 -20.56
N THR A 160 10.65 5.20 -21.74
CA THR A 160 11.87 5.49 -22.50
C THR A 160 12.86 6.30 -21.65
N GLY A 161 14.13 5.86 -21.60
CA GLY A 161 15.19 6.49 -20.81
C GLY A 161 15.13 6.26 -19.31
N ARG A 162 14.16 5.46 -18.83
CA ARG A 162 13.97 5.19 -17.40
C ARG A 162 14.65 3.89 -16.97
N LYS A 163 15.07 3.85 -15.71
CA LYS A 163 15.50 2.61 -15.05
C LYS A 163 14.29 1.84 -14.55
N VAL A 164 14.15 0.60 -14.99
CA VAL A 164 12.99 -0.25 -14.72
C VAL A 164 13.44 -1.58 -14.14
N ILE A 165 12.83 -1.98 -13.04
CA ILE A 165 12.96 -3.31 -12.47
C ILE A 165 11.61 -4.01 -12.57
N LEU A 166 11.56 -5.09 -13.33
CA LEU A 166 10.39 -5.95 -13.41
C LEU A 166 10.35 -6.87 -12.20
N VAL A 167 9.20 -6.96 -11.55
CA VAL A 167 8.99 -7.83 -10.37
C VAL A 167 7.86 -8.80 -10.67
N PRO A 168 8.18 -9.97 -11.27
CA PRO A 168 7.18 -10.98 -11.60
C PRO A 168 6.62 -11.64 -10.34
N ASP A 169 5.40 -12.16 -10.43
CA ASP A 169 4.92 -13.14 -9.45
C ASP A 169 5.75 -14.43 -9.58
N LEU A 170 5.80 -15.24 -8.52
CA LEU A 170 6.53 -16.53 -8.56
C LEU A 170 6.06 -17.37 -9.74
N ASN A 171 7.01 -18.02 -10.40
CA ASN A 171 6.88 -18.85 -11.60
C ASN A 171 6.54 -18.08 -12.90
N MET A 172 6.52 -16.75 -12.88
CA MET A 172 6.23 -15.93 -14.06
C MET A 172 7.49 -15.35 -14.73
N GLU A 173 8.68 -15.68 -14.26
CA GLU A 173 9.96 -15.11 -14.72
C GLU A 173 10.17 -15.30 -16.24
N LYS A 174 9.78 -16.47 -16.77
CA LYS A 174 9.93 -16.77 -18.21
C LYS A 174 9.07 -15.84 -19.07
N ASP A 175 7.84 -15.61 -18.67
CA ASP A 175 6.89 -14.75 -19.39
C ASP A 175 7.33 -13.28 -19.31
N TRP A 176 7.92 -12.90 -18.17
CA TRP A 176 8.39 -11.54 -17.97
C TRP A 176 9.75 -11.26 -18.65
N ASN A 177 10.57 -12.26 -18.91
CA ASN A 177 11.80 -12.10 -19.71
C ASN A 177 11.52 -11.60 -21.14
N VAL A 178 10.40 -11.97 -21.75
CA VAL A 178 9.98 -11.43 -23.04
C VAL A 178 9.70 -9.91 -22.92
N LYS A 179 9.16 -9.47 -21.78
CA LYS A 179 8.87 -8.06 -21.50
C LYS A 179 10.16 -7.24 -21.32
N VAL A 180 11.24 -7.84 -20.79
CA VAL A 180 12.57 -7.19 -20.72
C VAL A 180 13.05 -6.77 -22.12
N THR A 181 12.98 -7.66 -23.09
CA THR A 181 13.37 -7.36 -24.47
C THR A 181 12.54 -6.20 -25.05
N MET A 182 11.21 -6.27 -24.92
CA MET A 182 10.30 -5.25 -25.40
C MET A 182 10.57 -3.87 -24.77
N LEU A 183 10.83 -3.81 -23.47
CA LEU A 183 11.12 -2.57 -22.77
C LEU A 183 12.49 -2.00 -23.14
N SER A 184 13.49 -2.87 -23.37
CA SER A 184 14.80 -2.44 -23.87
C SER A 184 14.72 -1.88 -25.28
N GLU A 185 13.87 -2.44 -26.15
CA GLU A 185 13.63 -1.93 -27.50
C GLU A 185 13.01 -0.52 -27.52
N VAL A 186 12.19 -0.16 -26.53
CA VAL A 186 11.67 1.21 -26.39
C VAL A 186 12.64 2.15 -25.68
N GLY A 187 13.85 1.68 -25.33
CA GLY A 187 14.92 2.50 -24.78
C GLY A 187 14.90 2.63 -23.26
N ALA A 188 14.27 1.73 -22.53
CA ALA A 188 14.37 1.66 -21.07
C ALA A 188 15.62 0.83 -20.65
N GLU A 189 16.24 1.18 -19.51
CA GLU A 189 17.25 0.37 -18.84
C GLU A 189 16.55 -0.64 -17.94
N VAL A 190 16.50 -1.91 -18.33
CA VAL A 190 15.62 -2.90 -17.70
C VAL A 190 16.43 -4.00 -17.01
N SER A 191 15.99 -4.33 -15.80
CA SER A 191 16.38 -5.56 -15.09
C SER A 191 15.15 -6.28 -14.57
N ILE A 192 15.34 -7.54 -14.13
CA ILE A 192 14.28 -8.33 -13.51
C ILE A 192 14.70 -8.68 -12.09
N PHE A 193 13.78 -8.55 -11.15
CA PHE A 193 13.98 -8.95 -9.77
C PHE A 193 13.90 -10.47 -9.66
N ASP A 194 14.91 -11.06 -9.06
CA ASP A 194 14.96 -12.49 -8.82
C ASP A 194 14.20 -12.82 -7.52
N MET A 195 12.97 -13.31 -7.66
CA MET A 195 12.11 -13.71 -6.54
C MET A 195 12.69 -14.88 -5.70
N GLU A 196 13.67 -15.62 -6.23
CA GLU A 196 14.38 -16.69 -5.50
C GLU A 196 15.16 -16.16 -4.29
N GLN A 197 15.59 -14.89 -4.35
CA GLN A 197 16.30 -14.23 -3.23
C GLN A 197 15.43 -14.10 -1.98
N LEU A 198 14.10 -14.21 -2.12
CA LEU A 198 13.15 -14.20 -1.00
C LEU A 198 12.99 -15.58 -0.34
N ASN A 199 13.72 -16.60 -0.80
CA ASN A 199 13.69 -17.99 -0.31
C ASN A 199 12.27 -18.57 -0.27
N PRO A 200 11.53 -18.58 -1.41
CA PRO A 200 10.16 -19.08 -1.45
C PRO A 200 10.07 -20.56 -1.13
N THR A 201 9.09 -20.93 -0.34
CA THR A 201 8.76 -22.33 -0.05
C THR A 201 8.06 -23.00 -1.25
N PRO A 202 7.98 -24.34 -1.29
CA PRO A 202 7.18 -25.04 -2.30
C PRO A 202 5.70 -24.61 -2.32
N GLN A 203 5.13 -24.28 -1.17
CA GLN A 203 3.77 -23.77 -1.02
C GLN A 203 3.62 -22.39 -1.69
N ASP A 204 4.56 -21.46 -1.45
CA ASP A 204 4.56 -20.12 -2.04
C ASP A 204 4.55 -20.19 -3.57
N ARG A 205 5.32 -21.15 -4.13
CA ARG A 205 5.35 -21.39 -5.58
C ARG A 205 4.04 -21.96 -6.10
N GLN A 206 3.41 -22.86 -5.35
CA GLN A 206 2.11 -23.44 -5.73
C GLN A 206 1.02 -22.37 -5.72
N GLU A 207 1.08 -21.44 -4.78
CA GLU A 207 0.14 -20.33 -4.63
C GLU A 207 0.45 -19.16 -5.59
N GLY A 208 1.66 -19.11 -6.16
CA GLY A 208 2.09 -18.05 -7.08
C GLY A 208 2.15 -16.69 -6.39
N LEU A 209 2.80 -16.65 -5.22
CA LEU A 209 2.85 -15.43 -4.42
C LEU A 209 3.58 -14.31 -5.14
N ASP A 210 3.16 -13.08 -4.88
CA ASP A 210 3.77 -11.85 -5.37
C ASP A 210 4.67 -11.19 -4.29
N ILE A 211 5.39 -10.14 -4.67
CA ILE A 211 6.29 -9.41 -3.77
C ILE A 211 5.56 -8.85 -2.55
N ALA A 212 4.29 -8.44 -2.68
CA ALA A 212 3.52 -7.88 -1.58
C ALA A 212 3.21 -8.92 -0.50
N ASP A 213 3.00 -10.18 -0.89
CA ASP A 213 2.79 -11.27 0.06
C ASP A 213 4.04 -11.50 0.92
N PHE A 214 5.24 -11.42 0.34
CA PHE A 214 6.50 -11.51 1.07
C PHE A 214 6.72 -10.29 1.98
N ILE A 215 6.47 -9.08 1.49
CA ILE A 215 6.55 -7.85 2.29
C ILE A 215 5.64 -7.95 3.52
N LEU A 216 4.37 -8.29 3.32
CA LEU A 216 3.38 -8.37 4.39
C LEU A 216 3.68 -9.50 5.38
N ARG A 217 4.28 -10.60 4.92
CA ARG A 217 4.73 -11.70 5.78
C ARG A 217 5.92 -11.31 6.64
N ALA A 218 6.88 -10.59 6.06
CA ALA A 218 8.09 -10.15 6.77
C ALA A 218 7.81 -9.01 7.76
N THR A 219 6.74 -8.25 7.54
CA THR A 219 6.39 -7.09 8.36
C THR A 219 5.37 -7.49 9.42
N PRO A 220 5.66 -7.30 10.71
CA PRO A 220 4.68 -7.50 11.77
C PRO A 220 3.44 -6.63 11.54
N SER A 221 2.29 -7.05 12.04
CA SER A 221 1.12 -6.17 12.09
C SER A 221 1.48 -4.91 12.89
N SER A 222 0.83 -3.78 12.58
CA SER A 222 1.03 -2.54 13.36
C SER A 222 0.84 -2.79 14.86
N ARG A 223 -0.13 -3.62 15.23
CA ARG A 223 -0.38 -4.04 16.60
C ARG A 223 0.80 -4.82 17.18
N GLU A 224 1.37 -5.77 16.45
CA GLU A 224 2.56 -6.53 16.89
C GLU A 224 3.81 -5.66 17.00
N ALA A 225 3.97 -4.67 16.11
CA ALA A 225 5.06 -3.71 16.19
C ALA A 225 4.90 -2.82 17.44
N ILE A 226 3.70 -2.29 17.70
CA ILE A 226 3.37 -1.50 18.90
C ILE A 226 3.59 -2.33 20.16
N PHE A 227 3.16 -3.59 20.21
CA PHE A 227 3.39 -4.48 21.34
C PHE A 227 4.88 -4.72 21.59
N ARG A 228 5.67 -4.91 20.53
CA ARG A 228 7.11 -5.12 20.64
C ARG A 228 7.81 -3.89 21.20
N GLU A 229 7.50 -2.72 20.68
CA GLU A 229 8.00 -1.45 21.17
C GLU A 229 7.62 -1.21 22.63
N PHE A 230 6.38 -1.52 23.00
CA PHE A 230 5.91 -1.41 24.39
C PHE A 230 6.64 -2.37 25.34
N GLU A 231 6.95 -3.59 24.90
CA GLU A 231 7.76 -4.53 25.69
C GLU A 231 9.19 -4.00 25.93
N GLU A 232 9.79 -3.33 24.93
CA GLU A 232 11.09 -2.68 25.07
C GLU A 232 11.04 -1.51 26.05
N ILE A 233 10.01 -0.67 25.97
CA ILE A 233 9.77 0.43 26.91
C ILE A 233 9.56 -0.09 28.32
N LYS A 234 8.76 -1.14 28.52
CA LYS A 234 8.54 -1.77 29.82
C LYS A 234 9.83 -2.35 30.40
N ARG A 235 10.67 -2.96 29.55
CA ARG A 235 11.98 -3.46 29.98
C ARG A 235 12.87 -2.32 30.45
N HIS A 236 12.95 -1.23 29.69
CA HIS A 236 13.70 -0.03 30.05
C HIS A 236 13.22 0.58 31.37
N TRP A 237 11.92 0.73 31.59
CA TRP A 237 11.39 1.23 32.86
C TRP A 237 11.68 0.29 34.02
N ARG A 238 11.65 -1.01 33.83
CA ARG A 238 11.98 -2.00 34.88
C ARG A 238 13.43 -1.84 35.37
N GLU A 239 14.33 -1.51 34.44
CA GLU A 239 15.75 -1.34 34.73
C GLU A 239 16.08 0.04 35.29
N THR A 240 15.48 1.10 34.75
CA THR A 240 15.82 2.50 35.08
C THR A 240 14.93 3.12 36.15
N ASN A 241 13.66 2.70 36.24
CA ASN A 241 12.69 3.21 37.23
C ASN A 241 11.71 2.12 37.67
N PRO A 242 12.14 1.16 38.51
CA PRO A 242 11.34 0.01 38.90
C PRO A 242 10.05 0.37 39.64
N GLU A 243 10.05 1.47 40.40
CA GLU A 243 8.87 1.93 41.13
C GLU A 243 7.81 2.46 40.18
N PHE A 244 8.20 3.27 39.21
CA PHE A 244 7.30 3.74 38.14
C PHE A 244 6.73 2.56 37.36
N TYR A 245 7.58 1.61 36.94
CA TYR A 245 7.14 0.41 36.25
C TYR A 245 6.07 -0.35 37.04
N LYS A 246 6.30 -0.58 38.33
CA LYS A 246 5.35 -1.29 39.19
C LYS A 246 4.00 -0.57 39.28
N ASN A 247 4.02 0.74 39.48
CA ASN A 247 2.81 1.55 39.59
C ASN A 247 2.05 1.63 38.25
N PHE A 248 2.77 1.80 37.17
CA PHE A 248 2.20 1.79 35.84
C PHE A 248 1.54 0.44 35.50
N MET A 249 2.24 -0.67 35.73
CA MET A 249 1.70 -2.02 35.48
C MET A 249 0.48 -2.33 36.34
N LYS A 250 0.44 -1.84 37.56
CA LYS A 250 -0.74 -1.97 38.39
C LYS A 250 -1.94 -1.24 37.80
N LEU A 251 -1.78 0.02 37.40
CA LEU A 251 -2.86 0.78 36.73
C LEU A 251 -3.29 0.12 35.43
N TYR A 252 -2.32 -0.29 34.60
CA TYR A 252 -2.58 -0.95 33.32
C TYR A 252 -3.45 -2.21 33.50
N THR A 253 -3.20 -2.99 34.54
CA THR A 253 -3.95 -4.23 34.85
C THR A 253 -5.28 -3.93 35.51
N ASP A 254 -5.30 -3.04 36.54
CA ASP A 254 -6.48 -2.75 37.34
C ASP A 254 -7.61 -2.09 36.50
N PHE A 255 -7.28 -1.36 35.45
CA PHE A 255 -8.23 -0.67 34.57
C PHE A 255 -8.43 -1.38 33.24
N ASP A 256 -7.89 -2.58 33.04
CA ASP A 256 -7.99 -3.35 31.77
C ASP A 256 -7.65 -2.49 30.55
N CYS A 257 -6.53 -1.75 30.64
CA CYS A 257 -6.12 -0.81 29.60
C CYS A 257 -5.70 -1.54 28.31
N GLU A 258 -6.13 -1.05 27.16
CA GLU A 258 -5.66 -1.49 25.86
C GLU A 258 -4.60 -0.52 25.32
N LEU A 259 -3.49 -1.06 24.80
CA LEU A 259 -2.46 -0.29 24.13
C LEU A 259 -2.91 0.01 22.71
N VAL A 260 -3.17 1.28 22.41
CA VAL A 260 -3.68 1.75 21.12
C VAL A 260 -2.56 2.30 20.23
N SER A 261 -1.68 3.14 20.79
CA SER A 261 -0.53 3.72 20.09
C SER A 261 0.60 4.04 21.05
N ILE A 262 1.80 4.22 20.48
CA ILE A 262 2.96 4.79 21.18
C ILE A 262 3.41 5.97 20.32
N GLU A 263 3.39 7.16 20.90
CA GLU A 263 3.75 8.40 20.22
C GLU A 263 4.81 9.15 21.03
N PRO A 264 5.81 9.76 20.39
CA PRO A 264 6.76 10.61 21.11
C PRO A 264 6.02 11.82 21.67
N MET A 265 6.39 12.19 22.91
CA MET A 265 5.85 13.41 23.53
C MET A 265 6.20 14.65 22.72
N THR A 266 5.24 15.53 22.55
CA THR A 266 5.46 16.85 21.96
C THR A 266 6.36 17.72 22.84
N GLU A 267 6.99 18.77 22.28
CA GLU A 267 7.82 19.70 23.07
C GLU A 267 7.04 20.33 24.22
N GLU A 268 5.74 20.60 24.04
CA GLU A 268 4.87 21.16 25.07
C GLU A 268 4.60 20.14 26.20
N GLU A 269 4.38 18.89 25.86
CA GLU A 269 4.21 17.81 26.82
C GLU A 269 5.53 17.49 27.56
N ILE A 270 6.66 17.52 26.88
CA ILE A 270 7.99 17.39 27.50
C ILE A 270 8.23 18.53 28.49
N ALA A 271 7.87 19.77 28.14
CA ALA A 271 8.00 20.92 29.02
C ALA A 271 7.09 20.80 30.26
N LYS A 272 5.89 20.20 30.09
CA LYS A 272 4.89 20.07 31.15
C LYS A 272 5.13 18.83 32.04
N TYR A 273 5.54 17.71 31.46
CA TYR A 273 5.60 16.41 32.13
C TYR A 273 7.02 15.80 32.14
N GLY A 274 7.94 16.28 31.30
CA GLY A 274 9.26 15.67 31.07
C GLY A 274 10.33 16.03 32.09
N LYS A 275 10.05 16.85 33.11
CA LYS A 275 11.01 17.12 34.20
C LYS A 275 11.00 15.97 35.19
N PRO A 276 12.16 15.33 35.49
CA PRO A 276 12.23 14.41 36.58
C PRO A 276 11.81 15.15 37.85
N ARG A 277 10.85 14.62 38.62
CA ARG A 277 10.55 15.12 39.94
C ARG A 277 11.80 14.89 40.79
N THR A 278 12.56 15.94 41.02
CA THR A 278 13.57 15.94 42.07
C THR A 278 12.85 15.68 43.40
N ASN A 279 13.22 14.63 44.07
CA ASN A 279 12.77 14.33 45.45
C ASN A 279 13.38 15.36 46.39
N ASP A 280 12.85 16.56 46.39
CA ASP A 280 13.10 17.55 47.44
C ASP A 280 11.75 17.91 48.04
N GLY A 281 11.57 17.27 49.21
CA GLY A 281 10.87 17.74 50.40
C GLY A 281 9.44 18.27 50.25
N ALA A 282 8.54 17.56 50.89
CA ALA A 282 7.37 18.06 51.62
C ALA A 282 6.56 19.19 50.95
N ASP A 283 5.36 18.86 50.44
CA ASP A 283 4.20 19.47 51.07
C ASP A 283 2.91 18.71 50.75
N THR A 284 2.29 18.33 51.82
CA THR A 284 0.89 17.97 51.95
C THR A 284 0.00 19.02 51.33
N HIS A 285 -0.97 18.61 50.47
CA HIS A 285 -2.37 19.02 50.60
C HIS A 285 -3.24 18.39 49.53
N ILE A 286 -4.15 17.54 50.03
CA ILE A 286 -5.47 17.10 49.57
C ILE A 286 -5.50 16.21 48.34
#